data_b24c0bfb4028a49e6b4b36d2a75f764f
#
_entry.id   b24c0bfb4028a49e6b4b36d2a75f764f
#
_cell.length_a   1.000
_cell.length_b   1.000
_cell.length_c   1.000
_cell.angle_alpha   90.00
_cell.angle_beta   90.00
_cell.angle_gamma   90.00
#
_symmetry.space_group_name_H-M   'P 1'
#
loop_
_entity.id
_entity.type
_entity.pdbx_description
1 polymer ?
#
loop_
_entity_poly.entity_id
_entity_poly.type
_entity_poly.pdbx_seq_one_letter_code
_entity_poly.pdbx_strand_id
1 'polypeptide(L)'
;MPALPVTMTLPRWTALAVFSLAVVMLLAPTPEGWEPKVLRGAALVLFAMGFFATGVMPEFVTGLAFFAVASLIAVAPAEVIFAGWSSTALWLTFGGLIVGIAVTRTGLGSRLAARLTGLFGETYRAQVAAMVLVGVALSFLMPSTMGRVILLVPIALALADRLGFAEGRNGRYGLVMAVACGTWMPAVAIL
;
A
#
# COMPACT_ATOMS: atom_id res chain seq x y z
N MET A 1 0.20 -9.76 -27.10
CA MET A 1 0.67 -10.26 -25.80
C MET A 1 -0.01 -11.59 -25.56
N PRO A 2 0.68 -12.72 -25.51
CA PRO A 2 0.05 -13.99 -25.21
C PRO A 2 -0.36 -13.98 -23.73
N ALA A 3 -1.63 -14.29 -23.48
CA ALA A 3 -2.14 -14.48 -22.14
C ALA A 3 -1.36 -15.63 -21.48
N LEU A 4 -0.66 -15.34 -20.40
CA LEU A 4 -0.04 -16.36 -19.58
C LEU A 4 -1.14 -17.33 -19.11
N PRO A 5 -0.95 -18.65 -19.19
CA PRO A 5 -1.90 -19.58 -18.65
C PRO A 5 -1.98 -19.33 -17.14
N VAL A 6 -3.14 -18.91 -16.69
CA VAL A 6 -3.44 -18.75 -15.27
C VAL A 6 -3.45 -20.15 -14.66
N THR A 7 -2.29 -20.61 -14.26
CA THR A 7 -2.19 -21.79 -13.42
C THR A 7 -2.72 -21.44 -12.04
N MET A 8 -4.00 -21.59 -11.93
CA MET A 8 -4.78 -21.35 -10.75
C MET A 8 -4.69 -22.56 -9.84
N THR A 9 -3.93 -22.48 -8.78
CA THR A 9 -4.00 -23.63 -7.92
C THR A 9 -4.07 -23.33 -6.43
N LEU A 10 -3.19 -22.56 -5.84
CA LEU A 10 -3.26 -22.32 -4.39
C LEU A 10 -4.25 -21.21 -3.96
N PRO A 11 -4.25 -20.00 -4.55
CA PRO A 11 -5.06 -18.90 -3.99
C PRO A 11 -6.57 -19.11 -4.12
N ARG A 12 -7.04 -19.88 -5.08
CA ARG A 12 -8.49 -20.15 -5.23
C ARG A 12 -9.00 -21.19 -4.25
N TRP A 13 -8.25 -22.24 -4.00
CA TRP A 13 -8.61 -23.25 -3.00
C TRP A 13 -8.59 -22.67 -1.59
N THR A 14 -7.60 -21.81 -1.29
CA THR A 14 -7.55 -21.10 -0.01
C THR A 14 -8.71 -20.11 0.13
N ALA A 15 -9.06 -19.38 -0.93
CA ALA A 15 -10.22 -18.48 -0.90
C ALA A 15 -11.54 -19.24 -0.71
N LEU A 16 -11.72 -20.40 -1.37
CA LEU A 16 -12.89 -21.25 -1.18
C LEU A 16 -12.95 -21.82 0.24
N ALA A 17 -11.82 -22.25 0.80
CA ALA A 17 -11.75 -22.74 2.18
C ALA A 17 -12.12 -21.63 3.19
N VAL A 18 -11.58 -20.42 3.01
CA VAL A 18 -11.90 -19.25 3.85
C VAL A 18 -13.36 -18.87 3.72
N PHE A 19 -13.89 -18.84 2.50
CA PHE A 19 -15.30 -18.55 2.25
C PHE A 19 -16.21 -19.58 2.92
N SER A 20 -15.92 -20.88 2.72
CA SER A 20 -16.70 -21.96 3.35
C SER A 20 -16.64 -21.88 4.87
N LEU A 21 -15.48 -21.61 5.45
CA LEU A 21 -15.32 -21.43 6.88
C LEU A 21 -16.11 -20.22 7.40
N ALA A 22 -16.04 -19.09 6.69
CA ALA A 22 -16.81 -17.89 7.05
C ALA A 22 -18.33 -18.14 6.99
N VAL A 23 -18.81 -18.87 5.96
CA VAL A 23 -20.22 -19.25 5.84
C VAL A 23 -20.62 -20.21 6.97
N VAL A 24 -19.80 -21.22 7.27
CA VAL A 24 -20.06 -22.13 8.40
C VAL A 24 -20.14 -21.38 9.71
N MET A 25 -19.21 -20.44 9.97
CA MET A 25 -19.25 -19.59 11.17
C MET A 25 -20.50 -18.69 11.21
N LEU A 26 -20.96 -18.20 10.06
CA LEU A 26 -22.14 -17.36 9.97
C LEU A 26 -23.44 -18.13 10.29
N LEU A 27 -23.49 -19.41 9.89
CA LEU A 27 -24.65 -20.31 10.04
C LEU A 27 -24.59 -21.16 11.32
N ALA A 28 -23.43 -21.26 11.96
CA ALA A 28 -23.25 -22.08 13.15
C ALA A 28 -24.07 -21.52 14.32
N PRO A 29 -24.63 -22.39 15.17
CA PRO A 29 -25.23 -21.96 16.42
C PRO A 29 -24.16 -21.34 17.31
N THR A 30 -24.50 -20.23 17.95
CA THR A 30 -23.59 -19.53 18.86
C THR A 30 -23.29 -20.40 20.08
N PRO A 31 -22.02 -20.56 20.48
CA PRO A 31 -21.63 -21.23 21.71
C PRO A 31 -22.30 -20.57 22.93
N GLU A 32 -22.55 -21.35 23.96
CA GLU A 32 -23.11 -20.84 25.21
C GLU A 32 -22.22 -19.74 25.80
N GLY A 33 -22.81 -18.60 26.14
CA GLY A 33 -22.10 -17.42 26.69
C GLY A 33 -21.56 -16.42 25.67
N TRP A 34 -21.71 -16.66 24.35
CA TRP A 34 -21.28 -15.73 23.33
C TRP A 34 -22.47 -14.97 22.72
N GLU A 35 -22.28 -13.68 22.46
CA GLU A 35 -23.28 -12.93 21.69
C GLU A 35 -23.25 -13.35 20.21
N PRO A 36 -24.41 -13.58 19.57
CA PRO A 36 -24.50 -13.96 18.14
C PRO A 36 -23.78 -12.97 17.22
N LYS A 37 -23.75 -11.69 17.58
CA LYS A 37 -23.08 -10.63 16.83
C LYS A 37 -21.56 -10.81 16.77
N VAL A 38 -20.94 -11.34 17.79
CA VAL A 38 -19.49 -11.58 17.85
C VAL A 38 -19.08 -12.63 16.82
N LEU A 39 -19.80 -13.75 16.76
CA LEU A 39 -19.50 -14.82 15.81
C LEU A 39 -19.71 -14.36 14.36
N ARG A 40 -20.80 -13.62 14.10
CA ARG A 40 -21.09 -13.04 12.78
C ARG A 40 -20.03 -12.01 12.37
N GLY A 41 -19.60 -11.16 13.31
CA GLY A 41 -18.53 -10.20 13.08
C GLY A 41 -17.20 -10.88 12.76
N ALA A 42 -16.83 -11.92 13.51
CA ALA A 42 -15.63 -12.72 13.27
C ALA A 42 -15.67 -13.41 11.88
N ALA A 43 -16.82 -13.95 11.47
CA ALA A 43 -16.99 -14.55 10.15
C ALA A 43 -16.77 -13.53 9.02
N LEU A 44 -17.30 -12.30 9.16
CA LEU A 44 -17.09 -11.22 8.20
C LEU A 44 -15.64 -10.74 8.13
N VAL A 45 -14.97 -10.61 9.27
CA VAL A 45 -13.55 -10.25 9.34
C VAL A 45 -12.71 -11.34 8.68
N LEU A 46 -12.99 -12.61 8.96
CA LEU A 46 -12.31 -13.74 8.33
C LEU A 46 -12.49 -13.72 6.80
N PHE A 47 -13.71 -13.49 6.33
CA PHE A 47 -14.02 -13.33 4.90
C PHE A 47 -13.16 -12.21 4.29
N ALA A 48 -13.22 -11.00 4.84
CA ALA A 48 -12.51 -9.86 4.30
C ALA A 48 -10.99 -10.07 4.29
N MET A 49 -10.40 -10.51 5.40
CA MET A 49 -8.96 -10.78 5.50
C MET A 49 -8.51 -11.87 4.53
N GLY A 50 -9.28 -12.95 4.42
CA GLY A 50 -8.94 -14.05 3.53
C GLY A 50 -9.00 -13.65 2.05
N PHE A 51 -10.00 -12.85 1.65
CA PHE A 51 -10.09 -12.39 0.28
C PHE A 51 -9.05 -11.32 -0.05
N PHE A 52 -8.70 -10.42 0.87
CA PHE A 52 -7.58 -9.49 0.73
C PHE A 52 -6.25 -10.24 0.62
N ALA A 53 -6.02 -11.26 1.43
CA ALA A 53 -4.78 -12.03 1.43
C ALA A 53 -4.61 -12.89 0.17
N THR A 54 -5.70 -13.44 -0.36
CA THR A 54 -5.66 -14.30 -1.56
C THR A 54 -5.66 -13.53 -2.87
N GLY A 55 -6.12 -12.27 -2.87
CA GLY A 55 -6.22 -11.44 -4.07
C GLY A 55 -7.12 -12.01 -5.18
N VAL A 56 -8.02 -12.96 -4.85
CA VAL A 56 -8.91 -13.62 -5.82
C VAL A 56 -9.96 -12.65 -6.37
N MET A 57 -10.36 -11.68 -5.56
CA MET A 57 -11.25 -10.59 -5.96
C MET A 57 -10.53 -9.24 -5.87
N PRO A 58 -10.90 -8.27 -6.71
CA PRO A 58 -10.43 -6.90 -6.55
C PRO A 58 -10.74 -6.36 -5.15
N GLU A 59 -9.80 -5.63 -4.56
CA GLU A 59 -9.89 -5.14 -3.17
C GLU A 59 -11.18 -4.36 -2.91
N PHE A 60 -11.58 -3.49 -3.87
CA PHE A 60 -12.81 -2.70 -3.75
C PHE A 60 -14.07 -3.56 -3.74
N VAL A 61 -14.10 -4.69 -4.46
CA VAL A 61 -15.22 -5.63 -4.47
C VAL A 61 -15.33 -6.34 -3.13
N THR A 62 -14.20 -6.77 -2.57
CA THR A 62 -14.14 -7.39 -1.23
C THR A 62 -14.64 -6.41 -0.17
N GLY A 63 -14.21 -5.14 -0.24
CA GLY A 63 -14.67 -4.09 0.67
C GLY A 63 -16.17 -3.82 0.56
N LEU A 64 -16.69 -3.69 -0.66
CA LEU A 64 -18.13 -3.49 -0.90
C LEU A 64 -18.95 -4.69 -0.41
N ALA A 65 -18.49 -5.92 -0.68
CA ALA A 65 -19.15 -7.13 -0.20
C ALA A 65 -19.19 -7.19 1.33
N PHE A 66 -18.09 -6.82 1.99
CA PHE A 66 -18.03 -6.73 3.44
C PHE A 66 -19.09 -5.77 3.99
N PHE A 67 -19.17 -4.54 3.49
CA PHE A 67 -20.16 -3.56 3.94
C PHE A 67 -21.59 -3.99 3.63
N ALA A 68 -21.83 -4.56 2.45
CA ALA A 68 -23.16 -5.05 2.05
C ALA A 68 -23.63 -6.17 2.99
N VAL A 69 -22.80 -7.19 3.22
CA VAL A 69 -23.16 -8.31 4.09
C VAL A 69 -23.29 -7.86 5.54
N ALA A 70 -22.36 -7.02 6.05
CA ALA A 70 -22.44 -6.48 7.41
C ALA A 70 -23.75 -5.74 7.66
N SER A 71 -24.22 -4.97 6.68
CA SER A 71 -25.47 -4.23 6.77
C SER A 71 -26.70 -5.13 6.67
N LEU A 72 -26.68 -6.13 5.78
CA LEU A 72 -27.80 -7.06 5.57
C LEU A 72 -28.07 -7.94 6.79
N ILE A 73 -27.01 -8.44 7.42
CA ILE A 73 -27.14 -9.30 8.62
C ILE A 73 -27.15 -8.49 9.93
N ALA A 74 -27.11 -7.16 9.83
CA ALA A 74 -27.17 -6.22 10.96
C ALA A 74 -26.23 -6.61 12.12
N VAL A 75 -24.95 -6.89 11.78
CA VAL A 75 -23.91 -7.26 12.77
C VAL A 75 -23.72 -6.19 13.82
N ALA A 76 -23.82 -4.92 13.40
CA ALA A 76 -23.73 -3.75 14.27
C ALA A 76 -24.66 -2.63 13.72
N PRO A 77 -24.93 -1.58 14.50
CA PRO A 77 -25.60 -0.38 13.99
C PRO A 77 -24.83 0.21 12.80
N ALA A 78 -25.56 0.82 11.84
CA ALA A 78 -24.97 1.41 10.64
C ALA A 78 -23.85 2.41 10.96
N GLU A 79 -24.01 3.19 12.03
CA GLU A 79 -23.01 4.14 12.53
C GLU A 79 -21.67 3.46 12.85
N VAL A 80 -21.70 2.24 13.40
CA VAL A 80 -20.50 1.47 13.71
C VAL A 80 -19.92 0.84 12.44
N ILE A 81 -20.76 0.26 11.57
CA ILE A 81 -20.32 -0.36 10.31
C ILE A 81 -19.63 0.67 9.43
N PHE A 82 -20.16 1.88 9.34
CA PHE A 82 -19.65 2.96 8.52
C PHE A 82 -18.78 3.98 9.27
N ALA A 83 -18.41 3.72 10.53
CA ALA A 83 -17.59 4.63 11.34
C ALA A 83 -16.28 5.04 10.65
N GLY A 84 -15.69 4.16 9.85
CA GLY A 84 -14.51 4.46 9.06
C GLY A 84 -14.67 5.66 8.12
N TRP A 85 -15.87 5.88 7.57
CA TRP A 85 -16.15 6.99 6.64
C TRP A 85 -16.14 8.36 7.30
N SER A 86 -16.44 8.44 8.59
CA SER A 86 -16.39 9.66 9.39
C SER A 86 -15.02 9.86 10.07
N SER A 87 -14.08 8.94 9.89
CA SER A 87 -12.77 9.01 10.53
C SER A 87 -11.87 10.05 9.90
N THR A 88 -11.18 10.84 10.71
CA THR A 88 -10.16 11.79 10.26
C THR A 88 -9.05 11.09 9.46
N ALA A 89 -8.69 9.86 9.84
CA ALA A 89 -7.66 9.07 9.19
C ALA A 89 -8.00 8.75 7.72
N LEU A 90 -9.26 8.42 7.40
CA LEU A 90 -9.71 8.18 6.03
C LEU A 90 -9.54 9.44 5.18
N TRP A 91 -10.05 10.57 5.65
CA TRP A 91 -10.02 11.83 4.92
C TRP A 91 -8.63 12.40 4.77
N LEU A 92 -7.76 12.23 5.78
CA LEU A 92 -6.35 12.58 5.70
C LEU A 92 -5.64 11.74 4.62
N THR A 93 -5.87 10.42 4.61
CA THR A 93 -5.29 9.51 3.61
C THR A 93 -5.79 9.83 2.21
N PHE A 94 -7.09 10.06 2.05
CA PHE A 94 -7.70 10.42 0.77
C PHE A 94 -7.18 11.76 0.24
N GLY A 95 -7.14 12.79 1.07
CA GLY A 95 -6.56 14.09 0.72
C GLY A 95 -5.08 13.97 0.34
N GLY A 96 -4.30 13.23 1.12
CA GLY A 96 -2.90 12.94 0.83
C GLY A 96 -2.70 12.19 -0.50
N LEU A 97 -3.58 11.26 -0.83
CA LEU A 97 -3.54 10.55 -2.11
C LEU A 97 -3.80 11.50 -3.29
N ILE A 98 -4.79 12.39 -3.17
CA ILE A 98 -5.08 13.40 -4.20
C ILE A 98 -3.88 14.31 -4.42
N VAL A 99 -3.28 14.82 -3.34
CA VAL A 99 -2.06 15.66 -3.40
C VAL A 99 -0.92 14.89 -4.06
N GLY A 100 -0.71 13.62 -3.67
CA GLY A 100 0.32 12.76 -4.26
C GLY A 100 0.14 12.56 -5.76
N ILE A 101 -1.09 12.32 -6.21
CA ILE A 101 -1.43 12.20 -7.65
C ILE A 101 -1.17 13.54 -8.37
N ALA A 102 -1.56 14.67 -7.78
CA ALA A 102 -1.33 16.00 -8.35
C ALA A 102 0.17 16.29 -8.51
N VAL A 103 0.98 16.02 -7.47
CA VAL A 103 2.45 16.18 -7.51
C VAL A 103 3.08 15.32 -8.59
N THR A 104 2.61 14.09 -8.75
CA THR A 104 3.11 13.16 -9.78
C THR A 104 2.71 13.63 -11.18
N ARG A 105 1.45 13.99 -11.40
CA ARG A 105 0.93 14.40 -12.72
C ARG A 105 1.50 15.74 -13.20
N THR A 106 1.75 16.67 -12.29
CA THR A 106 2.35 17.99 -12.63
C THR A 106 3.86 17.90 -12.85
N GLY A 107 4.49 16.78 -12.53
CA GLY A 107 5.94 16.63 -12.56
C GLY A 107 6.67 17.47 -11.52
N LEU A 108 5.95 17.99 -10.52
CA LEU A 108 6.54 18.83 -9.46
C LEU A 108 7.57 18.02 -8.66
N GLY A 109 7.24 16.76 -8.34
CA GLY A 109 8.13 15.86 -7.60
C GLY A 109 9.45 15.61 -8.33
N SER A 110 9.41 15.36 -9.64
CA SER A 110 10.63 15.15 -10.44
C SER A 110 11.47 16.41 -10.56
N ARG A 111 10.85 17.58 -10.73
CA ARG A 111 11.56 18.87 -10.77
C ARG A 111 12.23 19.18 -9.43
N LEU A 112 11.53 18.94 -8.32
CA LEU A 112 12.08 19.15 -6.98
C LEU A 112 13.24 18.19 -6.71
N ALA A 113 13.07 16.91 -7.03
CA ALA A 113 14.11 15.91 -6.89
C ALA A 113 15.36 16.26 -7.73
N ALA A 114 15.18 16.66 -9.00
CA ALA A 114 16.29 17.06 -9.86
C ALA A 114 17.03 18.29 -9.35
N ARG A 115 16.31 19.28 -8.82
CA ARG A 115 16.94 20.49 -8.21
C ARG A 115 17.70 20.15 -6.95
N LEU A 116 17.10 19.34 -6.06
CA LEU A 116 17.74 18.98 -4.80
C LEU A 116 19.00 18.12 -5.04
N THR A 117 18.93 17.13 -5.95
CA THR A 117 20.10 16.31 -6.30
C THR A 117 21.21 17.11 -6.95
N GLY A 118 20.88 18.16 -7.70
CA GLY A 118 21.86 19.08 -8.31
C GLY A 118 22.63 19.95 -7.30
N LEU A 119 22.13 20.12 -6.07
CA LEU A 119 22.81 20.86 -5.01
C LEU A 119 23.94 20.06 -4.33
N PHE A 120 23.92 18.73 -4.51
CA PHE A 120 24.92 17.85 -3.93
C PHE A 120 26.05 17.59 -4.95
N GLY A 121 27.28 17.55 -4.47
CA GLY A 121 28.46 17.29 -5.33
C GLY A 121 28.38 15.95 -6.06
N GLU A 122 29.21 15.75 -7.07
CA GLU A 122 29.26 14.57 -7.96
C GLU A 122 29.85 13.31 -7.31
N THR A 123 30.16 13.33 -6.01
CA THR A 123 30.69 12.16 -5.33
C THR A 123 29.57 11.15 -5.00
N TYR A 124 29.89 9.87 -5.06
CA TYR A 124 28.94 8.81 -4.72
C TYR A 124 28.25 9.01 -3.37
N ARG A 125 29.05 9.37 -2.33
CA ARG A 125 28.50 9.60 -0.97
C ARG A 125 27.52 10.76 -0.93
N ALA A 126 27.82 11.85 -1.65
CA ALA A 126 26.95 13.01 -1.74
C ALA A 126 25.64 12.65 -2.43
N GLN A 127 25.69 11.84 -3.49
CA GLN A 127 24.48 11.41 -4.22
C GLN A 127 23.63 10.42 -3.41
N VAL A 128 24.24 9.52 -2.63
CA VAL A 128 23.52 8.67 -1.68
C VAL A 128 22.80 9.52 -0.62
N ALA A 129 23.52 10.48 -0.02
CA ALA A 129 22.91 11.41 0.94
C ALA A 129 21.78 12.25 0.31
N ALA A 130 21.98 12.71 -0.92
CA ALA A 130 20.94 13.43 -1.68
C ALA A 130 19.69 12.59 -1.86
N MET A 131 19.81 11.32 -2.28
CA MET A 131 18.67 10.43 -2.47
C MET A 131 17.89 10.20 -1.17
N VAL A 132 18.59 10.00 -0.05
CA VAL A 132 17.94 9.86 1.27
C VAL A 132 17.22 11.14 1.66
N LEU A 133 17.89 12.29 1.58
CA LEU A 133 17.31 13.59 1.98
C LEU A 133 16.12 13.99 1.09
N VAL A 134 16.21 13.75 -0.21
CA VAL A 134 15.10 13.99 -1.14
C VAL A 134 13.92 13.07 -0.82
N GLY A 135 14.19 11.79 -0.54
CA GLY A 135 13.15 10.85 -0.10
C GLY A 135 12.44 11.30 1.17
N VAL A 136 13.20 11.77 2.17
CA VAL A 136 12.68 12.35 3.41
C VAL A 136 11.87 13.62 3.13
N ALA A 137 12.39 14.56 2.36
CA ALA A 137 11.70 15.81 2.02
C ALA A 137 10.37 15.55 1.29
N LEU A 138 10.38 14.60 0.33
CA LEU A 138 9.18 14.20 -0.38
C LEU A 138 8.16 13.47 0.51
N SER A 139 8.56 12.90 1.63
CA SER A 139 7.62 12.24 2.54
C SER A 139 6.62 13.20 3.17
N PHE A 140 6.97 14.46 3.30
CA PHE A 140 6.06 15.52 3.77
C PHE A 140 5.08 16.00 2.69
N LEU A 141 5.44 15.85 1.40
CA LEU A 141 4.59 16.28 0.28
C LEU A 141 3.77 15.12 -0.31
N MET A 142 4.30 13.91 -0.24
CA MET A 142 3.70 12.72 -0.85
C MET A 142 3.55 11.62 0.21
N PRO A 143 2.34 11.40 0.75
CA PRO A 143 2.11 10.34 1.76
C PRO A 143 2.35 8.93 1.20
N SER A 144 2.17 8.75 -0.12
CA SER A 144 2.36 7.44 -0.76
C SER A 144 3.83 7.08 -0.89
N THR A 145 4.28 6.10 -0.13
CA THR A 145 5.64 5.54 -0.22
C THR A 145 5.94 4.97 -1.61
N MET A 146 4.99 4.21 -2.19
CA MET A 146 5.13 3.67 -3.55
C MET A 146 5.25 4.75 -4.60
N GLY A 147 4.47 5.83 -4.50
CA GLY A 147 4.58 6.98 -5.41
C GLY A 147 5.98 7.61 -5.37
N ARG A 148 6.58 7.74 -4.18
CA ARG A 148 7.95 8.25 -4.01
C ARG A 148 8.99 7.31 -4.63
N VAL A 149 8.86 5.99 -4.42
CA VAL A 149 9.78 5.00 -5.00
C VAL A 149 9.73 5.04 -6.53
N ILE A 150 8.53 5.02 -7.12
CA ILE A 150 8.34 5.09 -8.58
C ILE A 150 8.95 6.38 -9.16
N LEU A 151 8.86 7.48 -8.43
CA LEU A 151 9.42 8.76 -8.84
C LEU A 151 10.97 8.79 -8.74
N LEU A 152 11.52 8.29 -7.64
CA LEU A 152 12.95 8.44 -7.32
C LEU A 152 13.85 7.37 -7.94
N VAL A 153 13.34 6.16 -8.18
CA VAL A 153 14.15 5.07 -8.75
C VAL A 153 14.73 5.43 -10.13
N PRO A 154 13.96 5.98 -11.09
CA PRO A 154 14.52 6.41 -12.36
C PRO A 154 15.63 7.48 -12.22
N ILE A 155 15.48 8.38 -11.24
CA ILE A 155 16.47 9.42 -10.96
C ILE A 155 17.75 8.80 -10.39
N ALA A 156 17.63 7.87 -9.45
CA ALA A 156 18.76 7.14 -8.88
C ALA A 156 19.53 6.33 -9.95
N LEU A 157 18.79 5.71 -10.89
CA LEU A 157 19.40 4.99 -12.00
C LEU A 157 20.14 5.94 -12.95
N ALA A 158 19.54 7.08 -13.31
CA ALA A 158 20.21 8.10 -14.13
C ALA A 158 21.46 8.68 -13.46
N LEU A 159 21.45 8.84 -12.13
CA LEU A 159 22.64 9.24 -11.37
C LEU A 159 23.71 8.15 -11.36
N ALA A 160 23.32 6.89 -11.23
CA ALA A 160 24.23 5.75 -11.32
C ALA A 160 24.93 5.72 -12.70
N ASP A 161 24.19 5.94 -13.78
CA ASP A 161 24.74 6.00 -15.13
C ASP A 161 25.73 7.17 -15.29
N ARG A 162 25.42 8.34 -14.76
CA ARG A 162 26.33 9.50 -14.75
C ARG A 162 27.62 9.24 -13.97
N LEU A 163 27.53 8.49 -12.88
CA LEU A 163 28.68 8.11 -12.05
C LEU A 163 29.46 6.91 -12.61
N GLY A 164 29.08 6.37 -13.77
CA GLY A 164 29.75 5.26 -14.44
C GLY A 164 29.46 3.90 -13.80
N PHE A 165 28.39 3.76 -13.01
CA PHE A 165 28.01 2.48 -12.42
C PHE A 165 27.13 1.68 -13.41
N ALA A 166 27.75 0.74 -14.12
CA ALA A 166 27.06 -0.20 -15.00
C ALA A 166 26.08 -1.10 -14.22
N GLU A 167 25.21 -1.79 -14.94
CA GLU A 167 24.30 -2.80 -14.36
C GLU A 167 25.10 -3.87 -13.59
N GLY A 168 24.56 -4.29 -12.45
CA GLY A 168 25.21 -5.27 -11.57
C GLY A 168 26.28 -4.70 -10.61
N ARG A 169 26.60 -3.41 -10.67
CA ARG A 169 27.60 -2.80 -9.79
C ARG A 169 26.99 -2.40 -8.44
N ASN A 170 27.73 -2.63 -7.37
CA ASN A 170 27.29 -2.31 -6.00
C ASN A 170 26.89 -0.84 -5.81
N GLY A 171 27.57 0.10 -6.51
CA GLY A 171 27.24 1.51 -6.44
C GLY A 171 25.84 1.84 -6.99
N ARG A 172 25.41 1.14 -8.04
CA ARG A 172 24.05 1.28 -8.60
C ARG A 172 22.98 0.77 -7.62
N TYR A 173 23.21 -0.40 -7.04
CA TYR A 173 22.32 -0.93 -5.99
C TYR A 173 22.27 -0.03 -4.76
N GLY A 174 23.41 0.54 -4.35
CA GLY A 174 23.45 1.45 -3.20
C GLY A 174 22.61 2.72 -3.39
N LEU A 175 22.59 3.30 -4.59
CA LEU A 175 21.72 4.45 -4.89
C LEU A 175 20.22 4.08 -4.84
N VAL A 176 19.85 2.92 -5.37
CA VAL A 176 18.46 2.43 -5.30
C VAL A 176 18.07 2.12 -3.85
N MET A 177 18.96 1.51 -3.08
CA MET A 177 18.75 1.27 -1.65
C MET A 177 18.63 2.58 -0.85
N ALA A 178 19.35 3.63 -1.22
CA ALA A 178 19.21 4.95 -0.61
C ALA A 178 17.82 5.54 -0.82
N VAL A 179 17.23 5.32 -2.00
CA VAL A 179 15.81 5.67 -2.26
C VAL A 179 14.89 4.88 -1.32
N ALA A 180 15.09 3.59 -1.19
CA ALA A 180 14.28 2.76 -0.30
C ALA A 180 14.38 3.27 1.15
N CYS A 181 15.58 3.46 1.68
CA CYS A 181 15.78 3.99 3.03
C CYS A 181 15.15 5.38 3.22
N GLY A 182 15.36 6.30 2.29
CA GLY A 182 14.82 7.66 2.37
C GLY A 182 13.31 7.73 2.27
N THR A 183 12.66 6.76 1.65
CA THR A 183 11.20 6.73 1.48
C THR A 183 10.50 5.94 2.58
N TRP A 184 11.09 4.84 3.09
CA TRP A 184 10.46 3.97 4.08
C TRP A 184 10.67 4.43 5.52
N MET A 185 11.89 4.87 5.88
CA MET A 185 12.17 5.29 7.25
C MET A 185 11.26 6.44 7.72
N PRO A 186 11.05 7.53 6.95
CA PRO A 186 10.14 8.58 7.36
C PRO A 186 8.69 8.12 7.44
N ALA A 187 8.27 7.20 6.58
CA ALA A 187 6.91 6.67 6.61
C ALA A 187 6.59 5.95 7.92
N VAL A 188 7.56 5.25 8.50
CA VAL A 188 7.41 4.55 9.79
C VAL A 188 7.54 5.52 10.98
N ALA A 189 8.29 6.62 10.82
CA ALA A 189 8.54 7.57 11.91
C ALA A 189 7.46 8.66 12.05
N ILE A 190 6.70 8.93 10.98
CA ILE A 190 5.70 10.01 10.92
C ILE A 190 4.26 9.47 11.10
N LEU A 191 4.04 8.18 10.88
CA LEU A 191 2.78 7.48 11.13
C LEU A 191 2.77 6.80 12.49
#